data_57c20de7d229bc4b800f9d5a05625977
#
_entry.id   57c20de7d229bc4b800f9d5a05625977
#
_cell.length_a   1.000
_cell.length_b   1.000
_cell.length_c   1.000
_cell.angle_alpha   90.00
_cell.angle_beta   90.00
_cell.angle_gamma   90.00
#
_symmetry.space_group_name_H-M   'P 1'
#
loop_
_entity.id
_entity.type
_entity.pdbx_description
1 polymer ?
#
loop_
_entity_poly.entity_id
_entity_poly.type
_entity_poly.pdbx_seq_one_letter_code
_entity_poly.pdbx_strand_id
1 'polypeptide(L)'
;AKLLRVLETREVLAVGASRPRKVSLQLCSATHRDLRAAVGAKTFREDLYYRVARPHVDLPPLRERLEDFPFLIDRELRQASDRLVPHVSLVEACLLRPWPGNVRELVVELRDAGAAAVAAADFVVKASRLSPQAGLALPLGVPPKDEPASIRPPAT
;
A
#
# COMPACT_ATOMS: atom_id res chain seq x y z
N ALA A 1 -15.87 4.78 20.29
CA ALA A 1 -17.06 4.27 21.00
C ALA A 1 -18.15 3.74 20.06
N LYS A 2 -18.55 4.47 18.99
CA LYS A 2 -19.66 4.04 18.11
C LYS A 2 -19.38 2.73 17.35
N LEU A 3 -18.17 2.58 16.77
CA LEU A 3 -17.79 1.37 16.02
C LEU A 3 -17.80 0.11 16.91
N LEU A 4 -17.22 0.20 18.09
CA LEU A 4 -17.19 -0.91 19.06
C LEU A 4 -18.59 -1.41 19.37
N ARG A 5 -19.53 -0.49 19.68
CA ARG A 5 -20.93 -0.84 19.92
C ARG A 5 -21.55 -1.61 18.75
N VAL A 6 -21.33 -1.15 17.50
CA VAL A 6 -21.85 -1.85 16.31
C VAL A 6 -21.27 -3.26 16.19
N LEU A 7 -19.97 -3.42 16.46
CA LEU A 7 -19.31 -4.73 16.41
C LEU A 7 -19.81 -5.70 17.50
N GLU A 8 -20.23 -5.17 18.66
CA GLU A 8 -20.72 -5.96 19.77
C GLU A 8 -22.21 -6.31 19.64
N THR A 9 -23.04 -5.30 19.41
CA THR A 9 -24.50 -5.47 19.44
C THR A 9 -25.09 -5.86 18.10
N ARG A 10 -24.32 -5.66 17.00
CA ARG A 10 -24.84 -5.79 15.63
C ARG A 10 -26.03 -4.85 15.35
N GLU A 11 -26.05 -3.70 15.99
CA GLU A 11 -27.12 -2.72 15.88
C GLU A 11 -26.55 -1.35 15.48
N VAL A 12 -27.27 -0.69 14.58
CA VAL A 12 -26.95 0.67 14.12
C VAL A 12 -28.15 1.56 14.40
N LEU A 13 -27.88 2.72 15.00
CA LEU A 13 -28.87 3.79 15.14
C LEU A 13 -28.63 4.81 14.01
N ALA A 14 -29.59 4.91 13.10
CA ALA A 14 -29.52 5.92 12.03
C ALA A 14 -29.68 7.33 12.61
N VAL A 15 -29.12 8.33 11.94
CA VAL A 15 -29.26 9.73 12.37
C VAL A 15 -30.73 10.13 12.32
N GLY A 16 -31.27 10.65 13.44
CA GLY A 16 -32.68 11.00 13.58
C GLY A 16 -33.62 9.85 13.94
N ALA A 17 -33.14 8.60 14.01
CA ALA A 17 -33.97 7.48 14.41
C ALA A 17 -33.96 7.27 15.92
N SER A 18 -35.12 6.89 16.48
CA SER A 18 -35.29 6.58 17.91
C SER A 18 -35.06 5.09 18.23
N ARG A 19 -35.05 4.22 17.22
CA ARG A 19 -34.90 2.77 17.41
C ARG A 19 -33.67 2.21 16.69
N PRO A 20 -32.86 1.36 17.33
CA PRO A 20 -31.76 0.67 16.68
C PRO A 20 -32.29 -0.38 15.70
N ARG A 21 -31.52 -0.59 14.62
CA ARG A 21 -31.78 -1.62 13.60
C ARG A 21 -30.65 -2.64 13.63
N LYS A 22 -31.00 -3.92 13.66
CA LYS A 22 -30.03 -5.02 13.51
C LYS A 22 -29.42 -5.01 12.11
N VAL A 23 -28.13 -5.23 12.03
CA VAL A 23 -27.37 -5.32 10.79
C VAL A 23 -26.51 -6.58 10.79
N SER A 24 -26.47 -7.26 9.63
CA SER A 24 -25.48 -8.30 9.37
C SER A 24 -24.28 -7.63 8.71
N LEU A 25 -23.11 -7.75 9.31
CA LEU A 25 -21.88 -7.16 8.79
C LEU A 25 -20.69 -8.08 9.00
N GLN A 26 -19.78 -8.04 8.04
CA GLN A 26 -18.43 -8.55 8.15
C GLN A 26 -17.47 -7.36 8.13
N LEU A 27 -16.46 -7.38 9.00
CA LEU A 27 -15.47 -6.33 9.07
C LEU A 27 -14.15 -6.82 8.48
N CYS A 28 -13.61 -6.07 7.54
CA CYS A 28 -12.23 -6.18 7.10
C CYS A 28 -11.53 -4.84 7.39
N SER A 29 -10.41 -4.87 8.06
CA SER A 29 -9.61 -3.67 8.36
C SER A 29 -8.19 -3.86 7.87
N ALA A 30 -7.56 -2.79 7.40
CA ALA A 30 -6.16 -2.78 7.01
C ALA A 30 -5.45 -1.58 7.62
N THR A 31 -4.24 -1.77 8.08
CA THR A 31 -3.41 -0.72 8.65
C THR A 31 -1.94 -1.06 8.46
N HIS A 32 -1.08 -0.05 8.35
CA HIS A 32 0.37 -0.19 8.40
C HIS A 32 0.94 0.08 9.80
N ARG A 33 0.07 0.45 10.76
CA ARG A 33 0.49 0.75 12.13
C ARG A 33 0.54 -0.53 12.96
N ASP A 34 1.54 -0.64 13.83
CA ASP A 34 1.55 -1.62 14.90
C ASP A 34 0.48 -1.24 15.94
N LEU A 35 -0.66 -1.95 15.86
CA LEU A 35 -1.78 -1.71 16.77
C LEU A 35 -1.46 -2.15 18.20
N ARG A 36 -0.59 -3.13 18.41
CA ARG A 36 -0.16 -3.55 19.77
C ARG A 36 0.66 -2.46 20.43
N ALA A 37 1.62 -1.89 19.72
CA ALA A 37 2.38 -0.74 20.21
C ALA A 37 1.46 0.47 20.47
N ALA A 38 0.47 0.71 19.58
CA ALA A 38 -0.49 1.79 19.78
C ALA A 38 -1.39 1.61 21.02
N VAL A 39 -1.76 0.37 21.36
CA VAL A 39 -2.47 0.05 22.64
C VAL A 39 -1.56 0.33 23.82
N GLY A 40 -0.31 -0.14 23.79
CA GLY A 40 0.67 0.13 24.85
C GLY A 40 0.90 1.62 25.08
N ALA A 41 0.95 2.41 23.99
CA ALA A 41 1.05 3.87 24.04
C ALA A 41 -0.27 4.59 24.36
N LYS A 42 -1.36 3.87 24.63
CA LYS A 42 -2.72 4.41 24.90
C LYS A 42 -3.30 5.29 23.79
N THR A 43 -2.78 5.17 22.56
CA THR A 43 -3.28 5.88 21.37
C THR A 43 -4.34 5.08 20.62
N PHE A 44 -4.49 3.79 20.93
CA PHE A 44 -5.53 2.90 20.42
C PHE A 44 -6.20 2.15 21.58
N ARG A 45 -7.51 1.96 21.50
CA ARG A 45 -8.26 1.28 22.57
C ARG A 45 -8.03 -0.22 22.50
N GLU A 46 -7.77 -0.83 23.64
CA GLU A 46 -7.54 -2.27 23.77
C GLU A 46 -8.78 -3.10 23.42
N ASP A 47 -9.97 -2.67 23.85
CA ASP A 47 -11.23 -3.35 23.56
C ASP A 47 -11.52 -3.41 22.04
N LEU A 48 -11.23 -2.33 21.33
CA LEU A 48 -11.35 -2.29 19.87
C LEU A 48 -10.29 -3.17 19.19
N TYR A 49 -9.05 -3.17 19.71
CA TYR A 49 -7.98 -4.02 19.19
C TYR A 49 -8.41 -5.50 19.15
N TYR A 50 -8.95 -6.04 20.25
CA TYR A 50 -9.38 -7.43 20.30
C TYR A 50 -10.56 -7.76 19.36
N ARG A 51 -11.29 -6.76 18.89
CA ARG A 51 -12.40 -6.93 17.95
C ARG A 51 -12.00 -6.86 16.49
N VAL A 52 -10.95 -6.07 16.15
CA VAL A 52 -10.57 -5.82 14.76
C VAL A 52 -9.29 -6.53 14.34
N ALA A 53 -8.44 -6.93 15.27
CA ALA A 53 -7.12 -7.49 14.98
C ALA A 53 -7.08 -9.02 14.92
N ARG A 54 -8.22 -9.70 14.89
CA ARG A 54 -8.27 -11.16 14.79
C ARG A 54 -9.37 -11.63 13.85
N PRO A 55 -9.06 -12.54 12.90
CA PRO A 55 -7.72 -13.04 12.54
C PRO A 55 -6.82 -11.93 11.98
N HIS A 56 -5.51 -12.05 12.18
CA HIS A 56 -4.49 -11.14 11.69
C HIS A 56 -3.71 -11.80 10.55
N VAL A 57 -3.51 -11.04 9.47
CA VAL A 57 -2.70 -11.48 8.32
C VAL A 57 -1.70 -10.39 8.01
N ASP A 58 -0.42 -10.72 8.08
CA ASP A 58 0.66 -9.85 7.63
C ASP A 58 0.86 -10.03 6.13
N LEU A 59 0.90 -8.91 5.41
CA LEU A 59 1.22 -8.88 3.98
C LEU A 59 2.69 -8.48 3.82
N PRO A 60 3.58 -9.39 3.45
CA PRO A 60 4.98 -9.07 3.26
C PRO A 60 5.15 -8.09 2.08
N PRO A 61 6.18 -7.23 2.11
CA PRO A 61 6.47 -6.35 0.99
C PRO A 61 6.91 -7.14 -0.24
N LEU A 62 6.75 -6.54 -1.42
CA LEU A 62 6.98 -7.21 -2.71
C LEU A 62 8.41 -7.79 -2.84
N ARG A 63 9.42 -7.11 -2.30
CA ARG A 63 10.82 -7.60 -2.27
C ARG A 63 11.02 -8.92 -1.51
N GLU A 64 10.07 -9.33 -0.70
CA GLU A 64 10.08 -10.59 0.07
C GLU A 64 9.18 -11.67 -0.60
N ARG A 65 8.64 -11.35 -1.78
CA ARG A 65 7.71 -12.20 -2.53
C ARG A 65 8.15 -12.28 -4.00
N LEU A 66 9.38 -12.71 -4.21
CA LEU A 66 10.01 -12.74 -5.55
C LEU A 66 9.26 -13.65 -6.52
N GLU A 67 8.62 -14.69 -6.03
CA GLU A 67 7.78 -15.62 -6.78
C GLU A 67 6.55 -14.99 -7.43
N ASP A 68 6.09 -13.84 -6.93
CA ASP A 68 4.94 -13.14 -7.49
C ASP A 68 5.28 -12.33 -8.75
N PHE A 69 6.56 -11.96 -8.95
CA PHE A 69 6.95 -11.09 -10.06
C PHE A 69 6.59 -11.62 -11.45
N PRO A 70 6.87 -12.89 -11.80
CA PRO A 70 6.52 -13.40 -13.12
C PRO A 70 5.01 -13.31 -13.39
N PHE A 71 4.19 -13.61 -12.39
CA PHE A 71 2.74 -13.52 -12.48
C PHE A 71 2.26 -12.07 -12.65
N LEU A 72 2.80 -11.14 -11.87
CA LEU A 72 2.44 -9.73 -11.94
C LEU A 72 2.86 -9.12 -13.30
N ILE A 73 4.05 -9.44 -13.79
CA ILE A 73 4.56 -8.96 -15.07
C ILE A 73 3.67 -9.47 -16.22
N ASP A 74 3.40 -10.77 -16.30
CA ASP A 74 2.57 -11.35 -17.35
C ASP A 74 1.17 -10.74 -17.32
N ARG A 75 0.55 -10.65 -16.15
CA ARG A 75 -0.79 -10.09 -15.99
C ARG A 75 -0.88 -8.64 -16.47
N GLU A 76 0.04 -7.77 -16.05
CA GLU A 76 -0.05 -6.35 -16.37
C GLU A 76 0.29 -6.08 -17.86
N LEU A 77 1.24 -6.81 -18.44
CA LEU A 77 1.54 -6.68 -19.87
C LEU A 77 0.39 -7.16 -20.73
N ARG A 78 -0.26 -8.29 -20.40
CA ARG A 78 -1.43 -8.78 -21.12
C ARG A 78 -2.63 -7.81 -21.07
N GLN A 79 -2.78 -7.02 -20.02
CA GLN A 79 -3.80 -5.98 -19.99
C GLN A 79 -3.59 -4.90 -21.06
N ALA A 80 -2.36 -4.62 -21.44
CA ALA A 80 -2.06 -3.68 -22.52
C ALA A 80 -2.20 -4.36 -23.89
N SER A 81 -1.69 -5.59 -24.06
CA SER A 81 -1.87 -6.41 -25.26
C SER A 81 -1.40 -7.85 -25.01
N ASP A 82 -2.18 -8.83 -25.47
CA ASP A 82 -1.81 -10.26 -25.42
C ASP A 82 -0.56 -10.59 -26.24
N ARG A 83 -0.10 -9.68 -27.09
CA ARG A 83 1.10 -9.85 -27.92
C ARG A 83 2.38 -9.47 -27.20
N LEU A 84 2.31 -8.80 -26.07
CA LEU A 84 3.49 -8.35 -25.32
C LEU A 84 4.17 -9.52 -24.63
N VAL A 85 5.50 -9.57 -24.80
CA VAL A 85 6.35 -10.57 -24.16
C VAL A 85 7.42 -9.85 -23.34
N PRO A 86 7.60 -10.20 -22.05
CA PRO A 86 8.66 -9.61 -21.26
C PRO A 86 10.03 -10.12 -21.73
N HIS A 87 10.98 -9.21 -21.96
CA HIS A 87 12.38 -9.55 -22.14
C HIS A 87 13.03 -9.92 -20.80
N VAL A 88 14.04 -10.78 -20.82
CA VAL A 88 14.77 -11.17 -19.60
C VAL A 88 15.25 -9.97 -18.78
N SER A 89 15.73 -8.91 -19.44
CA SER A 89 16.17 -7.69 -18.74
C SER A 89 15.07 -6.99 -17.95
N LEU A 90 13.81 -7.07 -18.40
CA LEU A 90 12.67 -6.53 -17.65
C LEU A 90 12.46 -7.33 -16.38
N VAL A 91 12.42 -8.66 -16.49
CA VAL A 91 12.23 -9.56 -15.35
C VAL A 91 13.35 -9.37 -14.33
N GLU A 92 14.60 -9.34 -14.78
CA GLU A 92 15.77 -9.12 -13.96
C GLU A 92 15.72 -7.77 -13.24
N ALA A 93 15.39 -6.67 -13.96
CA ALA A 93 15.23 -5.35 -13.36
C ALA A 93 14.13 -5.34 -12.30
N CYS A 94 13.01 -6.04 -12.52
CA CYS A 94 11.94 -6.16 -11.53
C CYS A 94 12.38 -6.92 -10.28
N LEU A 95 13.13 -8.00 -10.43
CA LEU A 95 13.59 -8.83 -9.31
C LEU A 95 14.69 -8.14 -8.46
N LEU A 96 15.56 -7.35 -9.09
CA LEU A 96 16.71 -6.73 -8.42
C LEU A 96 16.39 -5.39 -7.74
N ARG A 97 15.25 -4.78 -8.04
CA ARG A 97 14.88 -3.47 -7.48
C ARG A 97 14.06 -3.60 -6.19
N PRO A 98 14.23 -2.70 -5.21
CA PRO A 98 13.59 -2.80 -3.89
C PRO A 98 12.08 -2.48 -3.87
N TRP A 99 11.55 -1.80 -4.87
CA TRP A 99 10.13 -1.43 -5.01
C TRP A 99 9.51 -0.84 -3.73
N PRO A 100 9.91 0.35 -3.28
CA PRO A 100 9.40 0.96 -2.05
C PRO A 100 7.87 1.17 -2.08
N GLY A 101 7.28 1.46 -3.26
CA GLY A 101 5.84 1.52 -3.46
C GLY A 101 5.17 0.17 -3.66
N ASN A 102 5.92 -0.94 -3.50
CA ASN A 102 5.45 -2.32 -3.59
C ASN A 102 4.71 -2.62 -4.92
N VAL A 103 3.68 -3.46 -4.86
CA VAL A 103 2.87 -3.86 -6.04
C VAL A 103 2.25 -2.66 -6.74
N ARG A 104 1.89 -1.60 -6.01
CA ARG A 104 1.27 -0.42 -6.62
C ARG A 104 2.23 0.29 -7.60
N GLU A 105 3.47 0.46 -7.20
CA GLU A 105 4.50 1.06 -8.04
C GLU A 105 4.83 0.18 -9.24
N LEU A 106 5.06 -1.12 -9.01
CA LEU A 106 5.34 -2.08 -10.07
C LEU A 106 4.24 -2.11 -11.14
N VAL A 107 2.98 -2.14 -10.72
CA VAL A 107 1.82 -2.17 -11.64
C VAL A 107 1.77 -0.93 -12.53
N VAL A 108 2.00 0.26 -11.97
CA VAL A 108 2.02 1.50 -12.76
C VAL A 108 3.13 1.46 -13.80
N GLU A 109 4.35 1.13 -13.39
CA GLU A 109 5.51 1.06 -14.27
C GLU A 109 5.35 0.02 -15.40
N LEU A 110 4.79 -1.15 -15.09
CA LEU A 110 4.54 -2.18 -16.11
C LEU A 110 3.45 -1.77 -17.09
N ARG A 111 2.40 -1.09 -16.66
CA ARG A 111 1.35 -0.57 -17.54
C ARG A 111 1.89 0.50 -18.49
N ASP A 112 2.67 1.43 -17.96
CA ASP A 112 3.28 2.49 -18.76
C ASP A 112 4.28 1.90 -19.76
N ALA A 113 5.12 0.95 -19.35
CA ALA A 113 6.04 0.23 -20.23
C ALA A 113 5.31 -0.55 -21.33
N GLY A 114 4.20 -1.23 -20.98
CA GLY A 114 3.36 -1.96 -21.93
C GLY A 114 2.69 -1.02 -22.93
N ALA A 115 2.10 0.07 -22.46
CA ALA A 115 1.47 1.07 -23.33
C ALA A 115 2.48 1.71 -24.30
N ALA A 116 3.68 2.04 -23.82
CA ALA A 116 4.75 2.58 -24.65
C ALA A 116 5.27 1.56 -25.69
N ALA A 117 5.30 0.27 -25.33
CA ALA A 117 5.67 -0.80 -26.26
C ALA A 117 4.64 -0.97 -27.36
N VAL A 118 3.35 -0.99 -27.04
CA VAL A 118 2.25 -1.04 -28.02
C VAL A 118 2.30 0.16 -28.97
N ALA A 119 2.47 1.37 -28.43
CA ALA A 119 2.57 2.59 -29.26
C ALA A 119 3.77 2.57 -30.21
N ALA A 120 4.86 1.92 -29.83
CA ALA A 120 6.06 1.75 -30.67
C ALA A 120 6.00 0.53 -31.61
N ALA A 121 4.90 -0.23 -31.61
CA ALA A 121 4.78 -1.53 -32.31
C ALA A 121 5.92 -2.52 -31.97
N ASP A 122 6.49 -2.41 -30.76
CA ASP A 122 7.53 -3.30 -30.22
C ASP A 122 6.90 -4.24 -29.20
N PHE A 123 6.77 -5.51 -29.56
CA PHE A 123 6.09 -6.49 -28.73
C PHE A 123 6.99 -7.14 -27.67
N VAL A 124 8.28 -6.77 -27.59
CA VAL A 124 9.23 -7.25 -26.59
C VAL A 124 9.54 -6.14 -25.60
N VAL A 125 9.00 -6.25 -24.40
CA VAL A 125 9.14 -5.22 -23.36
C VAL A 125 10.45 -5.39 -22.60
N LYS A 126 11.38 -4.45 -22.75
CA LYS A 126 12.71 -4.45 -22.12
C LYS A 126 12.73 -3.55 -20.89
N ALA A 127 13.73 -3.73 -20.00
CA ALA A 127 13.97 -2.86 -18.83
C ALA A 127 14.08 -1.37 -19.18
N SER A 128 14.55 -1.04 -20.39
CA SER A 128 14.67 0.34 -20.88
C SER A 128 13.31 1.06 -21.04
N ARG A 129 12.21 0.33 -20.97
CA ARG A 129 10.86 0.89 -20.99
C ARG A 129 10.36 1.32 -19.61
N LEU A 130 11.00 0.84 -18.53
CA LEU A 130 10.71 1.34 -17.18
C LEU A 130 11.28 2.74 -17.01
N SER A 131 10.65 3.54 -16.17
CA SER A 131 11.23 4.84 -15.82
C SER A 131 12.60 4.66 -15.15
N PRO A 132 13.52 5.63 -15.28
CA PRO A 132 14.87 5.50 -14.71
C PRO A 132 14.87 5.28 -13.20
N GLN A 133 13.84 5.76 -12.51
CA GLN A 133 13.72 5.69 -11.05
C GLN A 133 12.77 4.58 -10.56
N ALA A 134 12.15 3.84 -11.49
CA ALA A 134 11.22 2.77 -11.15
C ALA A 134 11.82 1.77 -10.17
N GLY A 135 11.13 1.50 -9.09
CA GLY A 135 11.52 0.53 -8.07
C GLY A 135 12.81 0.83 -7.32
N LEU A 136 13.44 1.98 -7.53
CA LEU A 136 14.64 2.38 -6.79
C LEU A 136 14.27 2.92 -5.40
N ALA A 137 15.19 2.78 -4.45
CA ALA A 137 15.00 3.35 -3.12
C ALA A 137 14.80 4.87 -3.22
N LEU A 138 13.81 5.36 -2.47
CA LEU A 138 13.63 6.81 -2.35
C LEU A 138 14.88 7.42 -1.71
N PRO A 139 15.37 8.56 -2.20
CA PRO A 139 16.45 9.25 -1.54
C PRO A 139 16.03 9.53 -0.09
N LEU A 140 16.83 9.10 0.87
CA LEU A 140 16.63 9.46 2.26
C LEU A 140 16.62 10.99 2.32
N GLY A 141 15.47 11.58 2.61
CA GLY A 141 15.38 13.01 2.83
C GLY A 141 16.43 13.42 3.87
N VAL A 142 17.25 14.40 3.55
CA VAL A 142 18.07 15.05 4.57
C VAL A 142 17.09 15.50 5.65
N PRO A 143 17.25 15.04 6.93
CA PRO A 143 16.38 15.53 7.98
C PRO A 143 16.39 17.06 7.93
N PRO A 144 15.24 17.74 8.11
CA PRO A 144 15.22 19.19 8.12
C PRO A 144 16.31 19.63 9.09
N LYS A 145 17.26 20.46 8.63
CA LYS A 145 18.22 21.10 9.51
C LYS A 145 17.39 21.74 10.60
N ASP A 146 17.60 21.31 11.85
CA ASP A 146 17.01 21.97 13.00
C ASP A 146 17.28 23.48 12.87
N GLU A 147 16.29 24.23 12.44
CA GLU A 147 16.34 25.69 12.61
C GLU A 147 16.39 25.92 14.13
N PRO A 148 17.41 26.58 14.64
CA PRO A 148 17.48 26.88 16.05
C PRO A 148 16.20 27.63 16.42
N ALA A 149 15.44 27.05 17.36
CA ALA A 149 14.23 27.65 17.89
C ALA A 149 14.52 29.13 18.23
N SER A 150 13.91 30.04 17.51
CA SER A 150 14.00 31.47 17.81
C SER A 150 13.41 31.67 19.20
N ILE A 151 14.28 31.90 20.17
CA ILE A 151 13.91 32.29 21.53
C ILE A 151 13.23 33.64 21.43
N ARG A 152 11.89 33.66 21.52
CA ARG A 152 11.15 34.90 21.72
C ARG A 152 11.53 35.45 23.11
N PRO A 153 12.01 36.70 23.21
CA PRO A 153 12.21 37.35 24.51
C PRO A 153 10.87 37.52 25.23
N PRO A 154 10.84 37.44 26.56
CA PRO A 154 9.62 37.66 27.32
C PRO A 154 9.15 39.13 27.14
N ALA A 155 7.84 39.28 26.94
CA ALA A 155 7.21 40.60 26.91
C ALA A 155 7.29 41.23 28.32
N THR A 156 7.83 42.41 28.39
CA THR A 156 7.77 43.31 29.55
C THR A 156 6.41 43.94 29.70
#